data_57564bc93ff238915b2890643b853d6c
#
_entry.id   57564bc93ff238915b2890643b853d6c
#
_cell.length_a   1.000
_cell.length_b   1.000
_cell.length_c   1.000
_cell.angle_alpha   90.00
_cell.angle_beta   90.00
_cell.angle_gamma   90.00
#
_symmetry.space_group_name_H-M   'P 1'
#
loop_
_entity.id
_entity.type
_entity.pdbx_description
1 polymer ?
#
loop_
_entity_poly.entity_id
_entity_poly.type
_entity_poly.pdbx_seq_one_letter_code
_entity_poly.pdbx_strand_id
1 'polypeptide(L)'
;LVTAIFVTACANTKISQSWVEQDNKRSYDNVLVIGIGESEQNRRAFESHFVESLREVGTEAEASYKLIKSNEKIERDTVLKAIEGMEITGVLITHMVAVDEETIYRPSMDYMPMYGGGYYGGMYSYYPHVNSYVSRPGYYTTHETYTLETNLYDVESEELVWSARSRTFSPESVQEVIVDLTKLLIKDLDEKNLLKKKQPK
;
A
#
# COMPACT_ATOMS: atom_id res chain seq x y z
N LEU A 1 2.61 38.41 -1.37
CA LEU A 1 2.27 37.32 -0.45
C LEU A 1 1.82 36.14 -1.30
N VAL A 2 2.68 35.12 -1.52
CA VAL A 2 2.33 33.89 -2.27
C VAL A 2 1.77 32.90 -1.26
N THR A 3 0.46 32.67 -1.29
CA THR A 3 -0.20 31.65 -0.48
C THR A 3 0.04 30.30 -1.14
N ALA A 4 0.91 29.50 -0.56
CA ALA A 4 1.11 28.11 -0.97
C ALA A 4 -0.14 27.30 -0.57
N ILE A 5 -0.92 26.89 -1.55
CA ILE A 5 -2.03 25.95 -1.37
C ILE A 5 -1.40 24.55 -1.21
N PHE A 6 -1.35 24.05 0.01
CA PHE A 6 -1.03 22.64 0.28
C PHE A 6 -2.22 21.81 -0.19
N VAL A 7 -2.09 21.18 -1.35
CA VAL A 7 -2.99 20.10 -1.76
C VAL A 7 -2.60 18.90 -0.90
N THR A 8 -3.38 18.61 0.14
CA THR A 8 -3.30 17.34 0.86
C THR A 8 -3.85 16.28 -0.06
N ALA A 9 -2.96 15.55 -0.75
CA ALA A 9 -3.34 14.31 -1.41
C ALA A 9 -3.90 13.38 -0.32
N CYS A 10 -5.15 12.96 -0.46
CA CYS A 10 -5.72 11.92 0.38
C CYS A 10 -4.95 10.64 0.09
N ALA A 11 -4.07 10.23 1.01
CA ALA A 11 -3.39 8.95 0.91
C ALA A 11 -4.45 7.83 0.99
N ASN A 12 -4.66 7.13 -0.13
CA ASN A 12 -5.59 6.00 -0.21
C ASN A 12 -5.06 4.76 0.54
N THR A 13 -3.79 4.78 0.97
CA THR A 13 -3.10 3.71 1.67
C THR A 13 -2.95 4.01 3.15
N LYS A 14 -3.20 3.02 4.01
CA LYS A 14 -3.00 3.09 5.47
C LYS A 14 -2.50 1.79 6.04
N ILE A 15 -1.71 1.85 7.11
CA ILE A 15 -1.41 0.69 7.95
C ILE A 15 -2.65 0.44 8.83
N SER A 16 -3.24 -0.75 8.69
CA SER A 16 -4.41 -1.17 9.47
C SER A 16 -4.03 -1.85 10.78
N GLN A 17 -2.89 -2.54 10.79
CA GLN A 17 -2.31 -3.22 11.95
C GLN A 17 -0.79 -3.17 11.84
N SER A 18 -0.11 -3.04 12.95
CA SER A 18 1.35 -3.16 13.04
C SER A 18 1.72 -3.76 14.39
N TRP A 19 2.68 -4.67 14.39
CA TRP A 19 3.18 -5.37 15.54
C TRP A 19 4.71 -5.41 15.52
N VAL A 20 5.32 -5.39 16.68
CA VAL A 20 6.77 -5.54 16.87
C VAL A 20 7.03 -6.44 18.07
N GLU A 21 8.05 -7.32 17.95
CA GLU A 21 8.49 -8.17 19.06
C GLU A 21 9.04 -7.30 20.22
N GLN A 22 8.45 -7.44 21.40
CA GLN A 22 8.75 -6.56 22.54
C GLN A 22 10.18 -6.71 23.06
N ASP A 23 10.75 -7.90 22.92
CA ASP A 23 12.12 -8.20 23.37
C ASP A 23 13.18 -7.90 22.29
N ASN A 24 12.77 -7.49 21.09
CA ASN A 24 13.69 -7.14 20.04
C ASN A 24 14.39 -5.81 20.35
N LYS A 25 15.71 -5.87 20.53
CA LYS A 25 16.60 -4.70 20.70
C LYS A 25 17.48 -4.45 19.49
N ARG A 26 17.30 -5.24 18.42
CA ARG A 26 18.11 -5.14 17.21
C ARG A 26 17.52 -4.11 16.24
N SER A 27 18.40 -3.45 15.53
CA SER A 27 18.09 -2.68 14.34
C SER A 27 18.86 -3.24 13.16
N TYR A 28 18.27 -3.17 11.98
CA TYR A 28 18.72 -3.82 10.76
C TYR A 28 19.38 -2.79 9.86
N ASP A 29 20.64 -3.04 9.47
CA ASP A 29 21.46 -2.11 8.67
C ASP A 29 21.60 -2.56 7.22
N ASN A 30 21.30 -3.81 6.91
CA ASN A 30 21.30 -4.34 5.56
C ASN A 30 20.14 -5.35 5.40
N VAL A 31 19.17 -5.03 4.54
CA VAL A 31 17.90 -5.75 4.44
C VAL A 31 17.72 -6.34 3.04
N LEU A 32 17.41 -7.65 2.96
CA LEU A 32 16.92 -8.26 1.73
C LEU A 32 15.43 -7.96 1.59
N VAL A 33 15.01 -7.40 0.46
CA VAL A 33 13.60 -7.14 0.15
C VAL A 33 13.07 -8.20 -0.81
N ILE A 34 11.99 -8.87 -0.41
CA ILE A 34 11.31 -9.92 -1.18
C ILE A 34 9.85 -9.53 -1.40
N GLY A 35 9.44 -9.42 -2.67
CA GLY A 35 8.04 -9.30 -3.06
C GLY A 35 7.52 -10.65 -3.55
N ILE A 36 6.41 -11.13 -2.98
CA ILE A 36 5.74 -12.36 -3.43
C ILE A 36 4.47 -11.97 -4.20
N GLY A 37 4.42 -12.30 -5.49
CA GLY A 37 3.28 -12.03 -6.36
C GLY A 37 3.40 -12.74 -7.69
N GLU A 38 2.29 -12.83 -8.43
CA GLU A 38 2.23 -13.51 -9.73
C GLU A 38 2.97 -12.76 -10.84
N SER A 39 2.98 -11.41 -10.77
CA SER A 39 3.62 -10.57 -11.78
C SER A 39 5.08 -10.29 -11.42
N GLU A 40 5.99 -10.86 -12.18
CA GLU A 40 7.43 -10.60 -12.07
C GLU A 40 7.76 -9.11 -12.28
N GLN A 41 7.03 -8.42 -13.15
CA GLN A 41 7.22 -6.99 -13.37
C GLN A 41 6.86 -6.18 -12.13
N ASN A 42 5.72 -6.49 -11.48
CA ASN A 42 5.30 -5.82 -10.25
C ASN A 42 6.24 -6.13 -9.09
N ARG A 43 6.71 -7.38 -8.98
CA ARG A 43 7.72 -7.79 -8.01
C ARG A 43 8.98 -6.93 -8.13
N ARG A 44 9.55 -6.84 -9.34
CA ARG A 44 10.76 -6.04 -9.60
C ARG A 44 10.54 -4.55 -9.31
N ALA A 45 9.41 -4.00 -9.71
CA ALA A 45 9.08 -2.60 -9.45
C ALA A 45 8.99 -2.33 -7.95
N PHE A 46 8.30 -3.21 -7.19
CA PHE A 46 8.17 -3.11 -5.74
C PHE A 46 9.53 -3.22 -5.04
N GLU A 47 10.28 -4.31 -5.30
CA GLU A 47 11.57 -4.53 -4.65
C GLU A 47 12.58 -3.41 -4.96
N SER A 48 12.64 -2.94 -6.21
CA SER A 48 13.53 -1.84 -6.60
C SER A 48 13.20 -0.54 -5.88
N HIS A 49 11.92 -0.17 -5.85
CA HIS A 49 11.47 1.06 -5.19
C HIS A 49 11.69 1.00 -3.68
N PHE A 50 11.42 -0.16 -3.06
CA PHE A 50 11.62 -0.33 -1.63
C PHE A 50 13.10 -0.23 -1.24
N VAL A 51 13.98 -0.90 -2.01
CA VAL A 51 15.45 -0.82 -1.82
C VAL A 51 15.96 0.62 -1.95
N GLU A 52 15.52 1.34 -2.98
CA GLU A 52 15.89 2.74 -3.17
C GLU A 52 15.45 3.60 -1.99
N SER A 53 14.21 3.46 -1.55
CA SER A 53 13.66 4.21 -0.41
C SER A 53 14.32 3.87 0.92
N LEU A 54 14.74 2.60 1.16
CA LEU A 54 15.53 2.23 2.34
C LEU A 54 16.91 2.90 2.31
N ARG A 55 17.56 2.94 1.15
CA ARG A 55 18.86 3.60 0.98
C ARG A 55 18.77 5.11 1.18
N GLU A 56 17.69 5.75 0.77
CA GLU A 56 17.43 7.18 1.01
C GLU A 56 17.38 7.52 2.51
N VAL A 57 16.86 6.63 3.35
CA VAL A 57 16.86 6.82 4.81
C VAL A 57 18.13 6.31 5.49
N GLY A 58 19.11 5.82 4.72
CA GLY A 58 20.43 5.42 5.20
C GLY A 58 20.58 3.96 5.64
N THR A 59 19.61 3.10 5.28
CA THR A 59 19.67 1.64 5.51
C THR A 59 20.06 0.95 4.21
N GLU A 60 21.10 0.11 4.19
CA GLU A 60 21.46 -0.68 3.02
C GLU A 60 20.40 -1.73 2.74
N ALA A 61 20.17 -2.00 1.49
CA ALA A 61 19.18 -3.02 1.09
C ALA A 61 19.50 -3.63 -0.27
N GLU A 62 19.07 -4.89 -0.47
CA GLU A 62 19.19 -5.60 -1.73
C GLU A 62 17.83 -6.15 -2.17
N ALA A 63 17.59 -6.16 -3.48
CA ALA A 63 16.38 -6.70 -4.07
C ALA A 63 16.56 -8.18 -4.39
N SER A 64 15.64 -9.02 -3.94
CA SER A 64 15.74 -10.47 -4.10
C SER A 64 15.76 -10.92 -5.57
N TYR A 65 15.08 -10.21 -6.47
CA TYR A 65 15.05 -10.57 -7.90
C TYR A 65 16.42 -10.49 -8.58
N LYS A 66 17.41 -9.80 -7.98
CA LYS A 66 18.79 -9.76 -8.48
C LYS A 66 19.59 -10.97 -8.09
N LEU A 67 19.19 -11.64 -7.00
CA LEU A 67 19.90 -12.78 -6.38
C LEU A 67 19.22 -14.11 -6.68
N ILE A 68 17.87 -14.11 -6.73
CA ILE A 68 17.04 -15.31 -6.91
C ILE A 68 16.32 -15.19 -8.26
N LYS A 69 16.51 -16.16 -9.14
CA LYS A 69 15.88 -16.18 -10.45
C LYS A 69 14.36 -16.38 -10.33
N SER A 70 13.61 -15.84 -11.28
CA SER A 70 12.13 -15.92 -11.28
C SER A 70 11.56 -17.34 -11.40
N ASN A 71 12.34 -18.30 -11.87
CA ASN A 71 11.97 -19.72 -11.94
C ASN A 71 12.34 -20.52 -10.68
N GLU A 72 13.04 -19.93 -9.74
CA GLU A 72 13.38 -20.55 -8.46
C GLU A 72 12.30 -20.24 -7.43
N LYS A 73 11.96 -21.24 -6.62
CA LYS A 73 11.03 -21.03 -5.51
C LYS A 73 11.72 -20.25 -4.39
N ILE A 74 10.98 -19.31 -3.81
CA ILE A 74 11.43 -18.59 -2.63
C ILE A 74 11.18 -19.48 -1.42
N GLU A 75 12.19 -20.25 -1.07
CA GLU A 75 12.24 -21.18 0.06
C GLU A 75 13.46 -20.85 0.93
N ARG A 76 13.49 -21.34 2.17
CA ARG A 76 14.57 -21.08 3.12
C ARG A 76 15.97 -21.28 2.51
N ASP A 77 16.21 -22.42 1.90
CA ASP A 77 17.53 -22.79 1.35
C ASP A 77 17.92 -21.87 0.17
N THR A 78 16.96 -21.49 -0.65
CA THR A 78 17.17 -20.54 -1.77
C THR A 78 17.55 -19.15 -1.26
N VAL A 79 16.85 -18.68 -0.22
CA VAL A 79 17.14 -17.37 0.40
C VAL A 79 18.50 -17.38 1.09
N LEU A 80 18.80 -18.40 1.92
CA LEU A 80 20.08 -18.51 2.61
C LEU A 80 21.26 -18.59 1.64
N LYS A 81 21.12 -19.37 0.56
CA LYS A 81 22.13 -19.44 -0.50
C LYS A 81 22.30 -18.11 -1.22
N ALA A 82 21.22 -17.38 -1.45
CA ALA A 82 21.26 -16.09 -2.15
C ALA A 82 21.99 -15.01 -1.35
N ILE A 83 21.92 -15.08 -0.01
CA ILE A 83 22.57 -14.10 0.89
C ILE A 83 23.93 -14.59 1.42
N GLU A 84 24.39 -15.78 1.03
CA GLU A 84 25.65 -16.34 1.47
C GLU A 84 26.82 -15.40 1.10
N GLY A 85 27.61 -15.04 2.11
CA GLY A 85 28.71 -14.09 1.95
C GLY A 85 28.30 -12.61 1.90
N MET A 86 27.02 -12.31 2.07
CA MET A 86 26.49 -10.95 2.20
C MET A 86 26.23 -10.64 3.67
N GLU A 87 26.42 -9.38 4.06
CA GLU A 87 26.13 -8.89 5.42
C GLU A 87 24.65 -8.55 5.61
N ILE A 88 23.72 -9.41 5.14
CA ILE A 88 22.28 -9.22 5.31
C ILE A 88 21.90 -9.58 6.75
N THR A 89 21.27 -8.64 7.45
CA THR A 89 20.85 -8.79 8.84
C THR A 89 19.36 -9.01 9.01
N GLY A 90 18.54 -8.55 8.05
CA GLY A 90 17.09 -8.72 8.04
C GLY A 90 16.54 -9.12 6.68
N VAL A 91 15.42 -9.83 6.66
CA VAL A 91 14.65 -10.15 5.44
C VAL A 91 13.26 -9.59 5.56
N LEU A 92 12.89 -8.72 4.63
CA LEU A 92 11.59 -8.08 4.55
C LEU A 92 10.79 -8.76 3.42
N ILE A 93 9.66 -9.36 3.79
CA ILE A 93 8.81 -10.11 2.85
C ILE A 93 7.44 -9.43 2.77
N THR A 94 7.01 -9.07 1.55
CA THR A 94 5.68 -8.52 1.29
C THR A 94 4.88 -9.41 0.37
N HIS A 95 3.64 -9.68 0.73
CA HIS A 95 2.70 -10.41 -0.11
C HIS A 95 1.29 -9.83 -0.02
N MET A 96 0.47 -10.10 -1.05
CA MET A 96 -0.93 -9.72 -1.07
C MET A 96 -1.76 -10.76 -0.31
N VAL A 97 -2.59 -10.28 0.63
CA VAL A 97 -3.46 -11.13 1.47
C VAL A 97 -4.85 -11.25 0.85
N ALA A 98 -5.38 -10.13 0.37
CA ALA A 98 -6.74 -10.08 -0.18
C ALA A 98 -6.91 -8.91 -1.15
N VAL A 99 -7.86 -9.07 -2.06
CA VAL A 99 -8.46 -8.00 -2.85
C VAL A 99 -9.96 -8.08 -2.60
N ASP A 100 -10.50 -7.04 -1.97
CA ASP A 100 -11.94 -6.92 -1.68
C ASP A 100 -12.56 -5.97 -2.70
N GLU A 101 -13.63 -6.40 -3.37
CA GLU A 101 -14.40 -5.59 -4.32
C GLU A 101 -15.70 -5.12 -3.68
N GLU A 102 -15.98 -3.82 -3.73
CA GLU A 102 -17.24 -3.23 -3.30
C GLU A 102 -17.89 -2.49 -4.45
N THR A 103 -19.11 -2.90 -4.82
CA THR A 103 -19.90 -2.23 -5.85
C THR A 103 -20.95 -1.33 -5.20
N ILE A 104 -20.82 -0.03 -5.41
CA ILE A 104 -21.71 0.99 -4.87
C ILE A 104 -22.61 1.52 -5.98
N TYR A 105 -23.94 1.45 -5.76
CA TYR A 105 -24.90 2.11 -6.64
C TYR A 105 -24.92 3.61 -6.34
N ARG A 106 -24.65 4.43 -7.36
CA ARG A 106 -24.78 5.88 -7.30
C ARG A 106 -26.02 6.31 -8.09
N PRO A 107 -27.07 6.83 -7.43
CA PRO A 107 -28.20 7.43 -8.14
C PRO A 107 -27.72 8.63 -8.94
N SER A 108 -28.33 8.93 -10.10
CA SER A 108 -27.97 10.08 -10.89
C SER A 108 -28.18 11.36 -10.06
N MET A 109 -27.15 12.21 -9.97
CA MET A 109 -27.09 13.38 -9.07
C MET A 109 -27.78 14.63 -9.61
N ASP A 110 -28.69 14.53 -10.56
CA ASP A 110 -29.49 15.67 -11.07
C ASP A 110 -30.68 16.03 -10.16
N TYR A 111 -30.69 15.51 -8.92
CA TYR A 111 -31.66 15.97 -7.92
C TYR A 111 -31.17 17.30 -7.30
N MET A 112 -31.52 18.40 -7.89
CA MET A 112 -31.58 19.67 -7.17
C MET A 112 -32.91 19.71 -6.40
N PRO A 113 -32.91 19.58 -5.05
CA PRO A 113 -34.08 19.92 -4.28
C PRO A 113 -34.32 21.40 -4.52
N MET A 114 -35.42 21.73 -5.19
CA MET A 114 -35.85 23.09 -5.39
C MET A 114 -36.36 23.67 -4.06
N TYR A 115 -35.43 23.98 -3.16
CA TYR A 115 -35.68 24.81 -2.00
C TYR A 115 -35.61 26.27 -2.44
N GLY A 116 -36.70 26.78 -2.95
CA GLY A 116 -36.78 28.21 -3.29
C GLY A 116 -37.99 28.56 -4.12
N GLY A 117 -39.02 29.02 -3.46
CA GLY A 117 -40.06 29.92 -3.91
C GLY A 117 -40.58 29.75 -5.35
N GLY A 118 -41.58 28.94 -5.54
CA GLY A 118 -42.28 28.87 -6.82
C GLY A 118 -43.04 27.57 -7.08
N TYR A 119 -43.35 26.82 -6.08
CA TYR A 119 -44.11 25.58 -6.21
C TYR A 119 -45.61 25.83 -6.28
N TYR A 120 -46.06 26.48 -7.37
CA TYR A 120 -47.48 26.58 -7.71
C TYR A 120 -47.83 25.81 -8.96
N GLY A 121 -47.14 24.71 -9.21
CA GLY A 121 -47.57 23.72 -10.19
C GLY A 121 -48.32 22.62 -9.45
N GLY A 122 -49.59 22.41 -9.73
CA GLY A 122 -50.38 21.34 -9.15
C GLY A 122 -49.80 19.97 -9.42
N MET A 123 -50.42 18.90 -8.87
CA MET A 123 -50.04 17.49 -8.97
C MET A 123 -49.61 17.04 -10.38
N TYR A 124 -50.26 17.62 -11.41
CA TYR A 124 -49.99 17.28 -12.82
C TYR A 124 -48.67 17.84 -13.38
N SER A 125 -48.09 18.84 -12.77
CA SER A 125 -46.74 19.34 -13.10
C SER A 125 -45.65 18.64 -12.29
N TYR A 126 -46.00 18.16 -11.11
CA TYR A 126 -45.08 17.42 -10.23
C TYR A 126 -44.75 16.02 -10.80
N TYR A 127 -45.76 15.26 -11.25
CA TYR A 127 -45.57 13.89 -11.75
C TYR A 127 -44.60 13.76 -12.93
N PRO A 128 -44.66 14.56 -14.01
CA PRO A 128 -43.73 14.46 -15.10
C PRO A 128 -42.29 14.80 -14.66
N HIS A 129 -42.14 15.73 -13.74
CA HIS A 129 -40.82 16.13 -13.21
C HIS A 129 -40.19 15.00 -12.38
N VAL A 130 -40.95 14.41 -11.45
CA VAL A 130 -40.49 13.27 -10.66
C VAL A 130 -40.23 12.04 -11.53
N ASN A 131 -41.12 11.76 -12.49
CA ASN A 131 -40.96 10.62 -13.38
C ASN A 131 -39.72 10.76 -14.28
N SER A 132 -39.42 11.93 -14.78
CA SER A 132 -38.21 12.18 -15.56
C SER A 132 -36.92 11.97 -14.74
N TYR A 133 -37.00 12.24 -13.46
CA TYR A 133 -35.92 12.07 -12.49
C TYR A 133 -35.73 10.61 -12.05
N VAL A 134 -36.83 9.92 -11.70
CA VAL A 134 -36.81 8.50 -11.27
C VAL A 134 -36.40 7.59 -12.41
N SER A 135 -36.72 7.97 -13.67
CA SER A 135 -36.40 7.17 -14.87
C SER A 135 -34.96 7.29 -15.35
N ARG A 136 -34.11 8.13 -14.73
CA ARG A 136 -32.71 8.21 -15.07
C ARG A 136 -31.94 7.08 -14.40
N PRO A 137 -31.27 6.19 -15.14
CA PRO A 137 -30.52 5.10 -14.55
C PRO A 137 -29.36 5.65 -13.73
N GLY A 138 -29.25 5.23 -12.48
CA GLY A 138 -28.02 5.39 -11.72
C GLY A 138 -26.90 4.54 -12.34
N TYR A 139 -25.68 4.75 -11.87
CA TYR A 139 -24.53 3.95 -12.29
C TYR A 139 -23.90 3.23 -11.10
N TYR A 140 -23.27 2.11 -11.40
CA TYR A 140 -22.52 1.34 -10.42
C TYR A 140 -21.04 1.74 -10.51
N THR A 141 -20.43 1.95 -9.36
CA THR A 141 -18.98 2.17 -9.25
C THR A 141 -18.42 1.01 -8.44
N THR A 142 -17.46 0.28 -9.02
CA THR A 142 -16.74 -0.76 -8.31
C THR A 142 -15.43 -0.18 -7.77
N HIS A 143 -15.18 -0.40 -6.50
CA HIS A 143 -13.96 -0.03 -5.81
C HIS A 143 -13.26 -1.28 -5.32
N GLU A 144 -11.95 -1.36 -5.53
CA GLU A 144 -11.11 -2.44 -5.03
C GLU A 144 -10.33 -1.97 -3.81
N THR A 145 -10.21 -2.84 -2.82
CA THR A 145 -9.34 -2.62 -1.65
C THR A 145 -8.28 -3.71 -1.62
N TYR A 146 -7.04 -3.32 -1.80
CA TYR A 146 -5.88 -4.21 -1.74
C TYR A 146 -5.37 -4.27 -0.31
N THR A 147 -5.26 -5.50 0.22
CA THR A 147 -4.69 -5.77 1.54
C THR A 147 -3.36 -6.49 1.36
N LEU A 148 -2.27 -5.87 1.84
CA LEU A 148 -0.94 -6.46 1.82
C LEU A 148 -0.43 -6.66 3.25
N GLU A 149 0.38 -7.69 3.42
CA GLU A 149 1.11 -7.97 4.66
C GLU A 149 2.60 -7.92 4.39
N THR A 150 3.32 -7.24 5.27
CA THR A 150 4.79 -7.11 5.21
C THR A 150 5.37 -7.54 6.54
N ASN A 151 6.32 -8.45 6.49
CA ASN A 151 6.96 -9.07 7.63
C ASN A 151 8.47 -8.85 7.58
N LEU A 152 9.08 -8.47 8.69
CA LEU A 152 10.53 -8.41 8.86
C LEU A 152 10.99 -9.57 9.75
N TYR A 153 11.94 -10.35 9.25
CA TYR A 153 12.57 -11.46 9.95
C TYR A 153 14.03 -11.14 10.23
N ASP A 154 14.51 -11.53 11.40
CA ASP A 154 15.93 -11.53 11.72
C ASP A 154 16.62 -12.72 11.04
N VAL A 155 17.76 -12.49 10.40
CA VAL A 155 18.45 -13.55 9.64
C VAL A 155 19.13 -14.56 10.56
N GLU A 156 19.63 -14.13 11.72
CA GLU A 156 20.37 -15.01 12.63
C GLU A 156 19.46 -15.95 13.40
N SER A 157 18.35 -15.42 13.94
CA SER A 157 17.36 -16.22 14.69
C SER A 157 16.28 -16.83 13.80
N GLU A 158 16.10 -16.34 12.57
CA GLU A 158 15.01 -16.68 11.65
C GLU A 158 13.60 -16.33 12.22
N GLU A 159 13.53 -15.52 13.26
CA GLU A 159 12.28 -15.16 13.93
C GLU A 159 11.64 -13.90 13.34
N LEU A 160 10.31 -13.86 13.38
CA LEU A 160 9.53 -12.68 13.01
C LEU A 160 9.71 -11.59 14.07
N VAL A 161 10.20 -10.43 13.66
CA VAL A 161 10.45 -9.30 14.57
C VAL A 161 9.50 -8.13 14.39
N TRP A 162 8.88 -8.03 13.22
CA TRP A 162 7.87 -7.01 12.94
C TRP A 162 6.94 -7.48 11.82
N SER A 163 5.69 -7.10 11.95
CA SER A 163 4.66 -7.34 10.93
C SER A 163 3.76 -6.12 10.80
N ALA A 164 3.41 -5.75 9.58
CA ALA A 164 2.42 -4.73 9.30
C ALA A 164 1.45 -5.18 8.21
N ARG A 165 0.18 -4.87 8.41
CA ARG A 165 -0.87 -5.05 7.42
C ARG A 165 -1.34 -3.69 6.93
N SER A 166 -1.31 -3.50 5.62
CA SER A 166 -1.75 -2.27 4.96
C SER A 166 -3.00 -2.50 4.14
N ARG A 167 -3.77 -1.43 3.92
CA ARG A 167 -4.93 -1.43 3.04
C ARG A 167 -4.88 -0.20 2.15
N THR A 168 -5.05 -0.41 0.84
CA THR A 168 -5.13 0.64 -0.16
C THR A 168 -6.50 0.59 -0.82
N PHE A 169 -7.25 1.69 -0.71
CA PHE A 169 -8.59 1.80 -1.27
C PHE A 169 -8.54 2.43 -2.66
N SER A 170 -9.11 1.75 -3.66
CA SER A 170 -9.31 2.23 -5.03
C SER A 170 -8.08 2.95 -5.63
N PRO A 171 -6.89 2.30 -5.67
CA PRO A 171 -5.71 2.93 -6.25
C PRO A 171 -5.88 3.15 -7.76
N GLU A 172 -5.28 4.22 -8.28
CA GLU A 172 -5.28 4.50 -9.72
C GLU A 172 -4.32 3.58 -10.48
N SER A 173 -3.30 3.06 -9.81
CA SER A 173 -2.29 2.17 -10.40
C SER A 173 -1.55 1.33 -9.36
N VAL A 174 -0.93 0.24 -9.81
CA VAL A 174 0.01 -0.55 -8.99
C VAL A 174 1.19 0.29 -8.51
N GLN A 175 1.65 1.25 -9.32
CA GLN A 175 2.76 2.13 -8.95
C GLN A 175 2.39 3.03 -7.76
N GLU A 176 1.16 3.54 -7.71
CA GLU A 176 0.66 4.31 -6.55
C GLU A 176 0.70 3.46 -5.28
N VAL A 177 0.21 2.20 -5.35
CA VAL A 177 0.27 1.27 -4.22
C VAL A 177 1.71 1.07 -3.73
N ILE A 178 2.65 0.85 -4.66
CA ILE A 178 4.06 0.64 -4.34
C ILE A 178 4.64 1.84 -3.59
N VAL A 179 4.45 3.05 -4.12
CA VAL A 179 5.01 4.29 -3.56
C VAL A 179 4.44 4.57 -2.17
N ASP A 180 3.12 4.56 -2.04
CA ASP A 180 2.44 4.87 -0.78
C ASP A 180 2.74 3.83 0.29
N LEU A 181 2.69 2.54 -0.08
CA LEU A 181 2.98 1.44 0.82
C LEU A 181 4.41 1.53 1.36
N THR A 182 5.39 1.66 0.47
CA THR A 182 6.81 1.72 0.84
C THR A 182 7.07 2.87 1.82
N LYS A 183 6.55 4.06 1.54
CA LYS A 183 6.67 5.24 2.40
C LYS A 183 6.12 4.99 3.81
N LEU A 184 4.93 4.38 3.90
CA LEU A 184 4.29 4.09 5.19
C LEU A 184 5.04 3.02 5.98
N LEU A 185 5.49 1.95 5.32
CA LEU A 185 6.22 0.86 5.97
C LEU A 185 7.57 1.32 6.49
N ILE A 186 8.34 2.09 5.70
CA ILE A 186 9.63 2.63 6.14
C ILE A 186 9.45 3.57 7.32
N LYS A 187 8.41 4.41 7.30
CA LYS A 187 8.08 5.28 8.43
C LYS A 187 7.77 4.46 9.70
N ASP A 188 6.95 3.42 9.61
CA ASP A 188 6.59 2.56 10.75
C ASP A 188 7.82 1.80 11.30
N LEU A 189 8.69 1.29 10.42
CA LEU A 189 9.95 0.64 10.79
C LEU A 189 10.91 1.61 11.51
N ASP A 190 11.03 2.85 11.02
CA ASP A 190 11.88 3.88 11.61
C ASP A 190 11.36 4.34 12.97
N GLU A 191 10.05 4.56 13.11
CA GLU A 191 9.39 4.92 14.38
C GLU A 191 9.58 3.84 15.45
N LYS A 192 9.70 2.57 15.05
CA LYS A 192 9.97 1.42 15.93
C LYS A 192 11.46 1.13 16.15
N ASN A 193 12.36 1.99 15.61
CA ASN A 193 13.81 1.85 15.69
C ASN A 193 14.35 0.53 15.11
N LEU A 194 13.68 -0.02 14.11
CA LEU A 194 14.09 -1.26 13.44
C LEU A 194 15.10 -1.03 12.31
N LEU A 195 15.22 0.21 11.83
CA LEU A 195 16.20 0.59 10.80
C LEU A 195 17.41 1.27 11.42
N LYS A 196 18.59 0.75 11.10
CA LYS A 196 19.86 1.37 11.51
C LYS A 196 20.35 2.29 10.39
N LYS A 197 20.41 3.57 10.69
CA LYS A 197 20.93 4.57 9.75
C LYS A 197 22.44 4.54 9.73
N LYS A 198 23.01 4.40 8.55
CA LYS A 198 24.46 4.54 8.38
C LYS A 198 24.86 5.98 8.75
N GLN A 199 25.75 6.14 9.72
CA GLN A 199 26.26 7.47 10.04
C GLN A 199 27.04 8.00 8.82
N PRO A 200 26.81 9.25 8.41
CA PRO A 200 27.61 9.86 7.35
C PRO A 200 29.06 9.86 7.78
N LYS A 201 29.95 9.33 6.91
CA LYS A 201 31.39 9.38 7.09
C LYS A 201 31.93 10.80 6.91
#